data_0a1903a39799a5db6269da445c3089f5
#
_entry.id   0a1903a39799a5db6269da445c3089f5
#
_cell.length_a   1.000
_cell.length_b   1.000
_cell.length_c   1.000
_cell.angle_alpha   90.00
_cell.angle_beta   90.00
_cell.angle_gamma   90.00
#
_symmetry.space_group_name_H-M   'P 1'
#
loop_
_entity.id
_entity.type
_entity.pdbx_description
1 polymer ?
#
loop_
_entity_poly.entity_id
_entity_poly.type
_entity_poly.pdbx_seq_one_letter_code
_entity_poly.pdbx_strand_id
1 'polypeptide(L)'
;MATFKAIRIDKAEKGTTASLVQFDEADLMEGDVTVRVEWSTLNYKDGLAVTGKAPVVRRFPMIAGIDFAGTVEQSSHPRWKAGDRVVCNGWGLGETHLGAYAEKARVKGDWLVRLPESISARSAMAIGTAGYTAMLAVLALESHGLKPSHGPIVVTGAAGGVGSVAIAILSKLGYHVIASTGRASETDYLKGLGATEVIDRNELSAPAKPLAKERWAGGVDSVGSTTLANLLSMTRYRGAIAACGLAAGMDLPISVAPFILRGVCLLGIDSVMCPLELREVAWKRLSTDLESAKLSEITHEIGLDEVIGAGARILAGQVRGRIVVKIS
;
A
#
# COMPACT_ATOMS: atom_id res chain seq x y z
N MET A 1 -25.66 -0.67 25.79
CA MET A 1 -24.80 0.06 24.87
C MET A 1 -24.48 -0.88 23.71
N ALA A 2 -24.44 -0.42 22.50
CA ALA A 2 -24.13 -1.27 21.36
C ALA A 2 -22.62 -1.51 21.32
N THR A 3 -22.21 -2.77 21.27
CA THR A 3 -20.80 -3.16 21.16
C THR A 3 -20.56 -3.90 19.84
N PHE A 4 -19.33 -3.91 19.37
CA PHE A 4 -18.90 -4.59 18.15
C PHE A 4 -17.48 -5.14 18.29
N LYS A 5 -17.12 -6.12 17.47
CA LYS A 5 -15.78 -6.73 17.50
C LYS A 5 -14.72 -5.78 16.91
N ALA A 6 -13.56 -5.70 17.58
CA ALA A 6 -12.41 -4.93 17.10
C ALA A 6 -11.08 -5.53 17.58
N ILE A 7 -10.00 -5.32 16.81
CA ILE A 7 -8.62 -5.53 17.28
C ILE A 7 -8.13 -4.25 17.92
N ARG A 8 -8.01 -4.28 19.26
CA ARG A 8 -7.54 -3.16 20.06
C ARG A 8 -6.08 -3.33 20.45
N ILE A 9 -5.32 -2.26 20.34
CA ILE A 9 -3.94 -2.16 20.82
C ILE A 9 -3.93 -1.30 22.07
N ASP A 10 -3.43 -1.87 23.14
CA ASP A 10 -3.27 -1.22 24.44
C ASP A 10 -1.80 -0.99 24.75
N LYS A 11 -1.51 0.04 25.54
CA LYS A 11 -0.17 0.27 26.10
C LYS A 11 0.06 -0.74 27.23
N ALA A 12 1.18 -1.46 27.17
CA ALA A 12 1.62 -2.37 28.22
C ALA A 12 2.79 -1.78 29.01
N GLU A 13 3.17 -2.40 30.12
CA GLU A 13 4.38 -1.99 30.89
C GLU A 13 5.63 -1.98 30.00
N LYS A 14 5.75 -2.96 29.11
CA LYS A 14 6.79 -2.99 28.07
C LYS A 14 6.11 -3.17 26.71
N GLY A 15 6.19 -2.13 25.84
CA GLY A 15 5.65 -2.16 24.49
C GLY A 15 4.13 -2.01 24.42
N THR A 16 3.49 -2.83 23.59
CA THR A 16 2.06 -2.81 23.33
C THR A 16 1.51 -4.22 23.21
N THR A 17 0.22 -4.40 23.49
CA THR A 17 -0.51 -5.65 23.29
C THR A 17 -1.69 -5.44 22.37
N ALA A 18 -1.90 -6.36 21.43
CA ALA A 18 -3.06 -6.39 20.56
C ALA A 18 -4.00 -7.53 20.95
N SER A 19 -5.31 -7.28 21.01
CA SER A 19 -6.32 -8.27 21.36
C SER A 19 -7.63 -8.04 20.62
N LEU A 20 -8.38 -9.12 20.37
CA LEU A 20 -9.76 -9.06 19.90
C LEU A 20 -10.65 -8.74 21.09
N VAL A 21 -11.45 -7.67 20.99
CA VAL A 21 -12.32 -7.18 22.07
C VAL A 21 -13.73 -6.89 21.57
N GLN A 22 -14.69 -6.76 22.51
CA GLN A 22 -15.94 -6.05 22.30
C GLN A 22 -15.68 -4.57 22.61
N PHE A 23 -15.85 -3.70 21.61
CA PHE A 23 -15.61 -2.26 21.71
C PHE A 23 -16.96 -1.53 21.78
N ASP A 24 -17.07 -0.53 22.66
CA ASP A 24 -18.31 0.24 22.79
C ASP A 24 -18.41 1.29 21.66
N GLU A 25 -19.56 1.38 21.00
CA GLU A 25 -19.81 2.37 19.95
C GLU A 25 -19.72 3.82 20.47
N ALA A 26 -19.98 4.04 21.77
CA ALA A 26 -19.84 5.34 22.41
C ALA A 26 -18.39 5.84 22.46
N ASP A 27 -17.41 4.92 22.45
CA ASP A 27 -15.98 5.23 22.50
C ASP A 27 -15.38 5.51 21.10
N LEU A 28 -16.19 5.43 20.03
CA LEU A 28 -15.74 5.84 18.71
C LEU A 28 -15.34 7.32 18.68
N MET A 29 -14.19 7.61 18.07
CA MET A 29 -13.71 8.99 17.92
C MET A 29 -14.67 9.84 17.09
N GLU A 30 -14.51 11.17 17.19
CA GLU A 30 -15.28 12.14 16.41
C GLU A 30 -15.14 11.91 14.91
N GLY A 31 -16.25 12.07 14.22
CA GLY A 31 -16.40 11.96 12.77
C GLY A 31 -17.84 12.18 12.40
N ASP A 32 -18.08 12.58 11.16
CA ASP A 32 -19.40 12.91 10.62
C ASP A 32 -20.01 11.82 9.74
N VAL A 33 -19.25 10.70 9.55
CA VAL A 33 -19.71 9.49 8.85
C VAL A 33 -19.40 8.24 9.66
N THR A 34 -20.41 7.44 9.94
CA THR A 34 -20.25 6.08 10.51
C THR A 34 -20.44 5.05 9.40
N VAL A 35 -19.47 4.15 9.28
CA VAL A 35 -19.42 3.12 8.22
C VAL A 35 -19.48 1.75 8.88
N ARG A 36 -20.33 0.87 8.37
CA ARG A 36 -20.26 -0.57 8.60
C ARG A 36 -19.12 -1.12 7.75
N VAL A 37 -18.07 -1.56 8.39
CA VAL A 37 -16.89 -2.11 7.73
C VAL A 37 -17.18 -3.54 7.30
N GLU A 38 -17.02 -3.81 6.01
CA GLU A 38 -17.21 -5.15 5.45
C GLU A 38 -15.86 -5.87 5.30
N TRP A 39 -14.86 -5.14 4.83
CA TRP A 39 -13.52 -5.64 4.57
C TRP A 39 -12.46 -4.64 4.98
N SER A 40 -11.35 -5.15 5.45
CA SER A 40 -10.08 -4.45 5.64
C SER A 40 -8.96 -5.23 4.92
N THR A 41 -7.71 -4.80 5.09
CA THR A 41 -6.56 -5.53 4.53
C THR A 41 -5.36 -5.43 5.45
N LEU A 42 -4.45 -6.41 5.39
CA LEU A 42 -3.23 -6.40 6.17
C LEU A 42 -2.08 -5.79 5.36
N ASN A 43 -1.58 -4.66 5.83
CA ASN A 43 -0.41 -3.98 5.28
C ASN A 43 0.81 -4.19 6.20
N TYR A 44 2.01 -3.91 5.70
CA TYR A 44 3.26 -3.99 6.48
C TYR A 44 3.19 -3.12 7.74
N LYS A 45 2.59 -1.91 7.63
CA LYS A 45 2.39 -0.98 8.75
C LYS A 45 1.46 -1.58 9.82
N ASP A 46 0.41 -2.27 9.42
CA ASP A 46 -0.49 -2.96 10.36
C ASP A 46 0.25 -4.07 11.12
N GLY A 47 1.10 -4.82 10.40
CA GLY A 47 1.98 -5.82 11.02
C GLY A 47 2.88 -5.21 12.10
N LEU A 48 3.49 -4.05 11.83
CA LEU A 48 4.28 -3.32 12.82
C LEU A 48 3.44 -2.90 14.03
N ALA A 49 2.21 -2.40 13.80
CA ALA A 49 1.32 -1.95 14.84
C ALA A 49 0.86 -3.09 15.76
N VAL A 50 0.29 -4.17 15.18
CA VAL A 50 -0.27 -5.28 15.99
C VAL A 50 0.80 -6.12 16.70
N THR A 51 2.05 -6.09 16.23
CA THR A 51 3.17 -6.79 16.88
C THR A 51 3.99 -5.89 17.81
N GLY A 52 3.73 -4.58 17.82
CA GLY A 52 4.51 -3.60 18.60
C GLY A 52 5.97 -3.44 18.18
N LYS A 53 6.36 -3.92 16.98
CA LYS A 53 7.76 -3.89 16.51
C LYS A 53 8.25 -2.49 16.09
N ALA A 54 7.33 -1.54 15.89
CA ALA A 54 7.66 -0.14 15.65
C ALA A 54 6.57 0.77 16.26
N PRO A 55 6.89 2.03 16.61
CA PRO A 55 5.96 2.96 17.24
C PRO A 55 4.97 3.56 16.23
N VAL A 56 4.17 2.71 15.57
CA VAL A 56 3.13 3.12 14.61
C VAL A 56 2.00 3.83 15.34
N VAL A 57 1.52 3.22 16.43
CA VAL A 57 0.41 3.74 17.25
C VAL A 57 0.88 4.93 18.08
N ARG A 58 0.20 6.07 17.91
CA ARG A 58 0.54 7.34 18.57
C ARG A 58 -0.39 7.69 19.72
N ARG A 59 -1.52 6.99 19.85
CA ARG A 59 -2.56 7.20 20.85
C ARG A 59 -3.08 5.85 21.33
N PHE A 60 -3.36 5.69 22.62
CA PHE A 60 -3.87 4.46 23.24
C PHE A 60 -5.13 4.74 24.07
N PRO A 61 -6.12 3.82 24.12
CA PRO A 61 -6.18 2.62 23.30
C PRO A 61 -6.42 2.96 21.81
N MET A 62 -6.04 2.03 20.90
CA MET A 62 -6.17 2.22 19.46
C MET A 62 -6.80 0.99 18.81
N ILE A 63 -7.79 1.16 17.93
CA ILE A 63 -8.19 0.11 16.98
C ILE A 63 -7.20 0.11 15.83
N ALA A 64 -6.59 -1.06 15.55
CA ALA A 64 -5.65 -1.20 14.44
C ALA A 64 -6.34 -1.19 13.07
N GLY A 65 -5.56 -1.18 11.98
CA GLY A 65 -6.03 -1.22 10.59
C GLY A 65 -6.05 0.15 9.92
N ILE A 66 -5.28 0.30 8.83
CA ILE A 66 -5.07 1.60 8.16
C ILE A 66 -5.99 1.83 6.96
N ASP A 67 -6.83 0.87 6.58
CA ASP A 67 -7.75 0.99 5.46
C ASP A 67 -8.98 0.07 5.61
N PHE A 68 -10.08 0.46 4.97
CA PHE A 68 -11.31 -0.31 4.94
C PHE A 68 -12.14 -0.02 3.68
N ALA A 69 -13.06 -0.95 3.36
CA ALA A 69 -14.19 -0.74 2.48
C ALA A 69 -15.47 -1.19 3.20
N GLY A 70 -16.55 -0.46 2.97
CA GLY A 70 -17.82 -0.74 3.62
C GLY A 70 -18.95 0.15 3.14
N THR A 71 -20.04 0.13 3.88
CA THR A 71 -21.27 0.87 3.58
C THR A 71 -21.57 1.89 4.69
N VAL A 72 -21.87 3.12 4.29
CA VAL A 72 -22.27 4.19 5.21
C VAL A 72 -23.55 3.79 5.93
N GLU A 73 -23.54 3.80 7.28
CA GLU A 73 -24.72 3.59 8.12
C GLU A 73 -25.39 4.93 8.46
N GLN A 74 -24.58 5.92 8.86
CA GLN A 74 -25.04 7.25 9.27
C GLN A 74 -24.10 8.33 8.76
N SER A 75 -24.63 9.47 8.37
CA SER A 75 -23.86 10.62 7.92
C SER A 75 -24.56 11.93 8.21
N SER A 76 -23.80 12.91 8.68
CA SER A 76 -24.14 14.34 8.66
C SER A 76 -23.35 15.11 7.60
N HIS A 77 -22.43 14.44 6.89
CA HIS A 77 -21.59 15.04 5.85
C HIS A 77 -22.39 15.19 4.53
N PRO A 78 -22.33 16.34 3.83
CA PRO A 78 -23.20 16.62 2.67
C PRO A 78 -22.96 15.69 1.47
N ARG A 79 -21.76 15.09 1.33
CA ARG A 79 -21.41 14.17 0.22
C ARG A 79 -21.92 12.74 0.42
N TRP A 80 -22.33 12.35 1.64
CA TRP A 80 -22.56 10.96 2.00
C TRP A 80 -23.93 10.74 2.61
N LYS A 81 -24.55 9.64 2.28
CA LYS A 81 -25.83 9.16 2.86
C LYS A 81 -25.76 7.68 3.16
N ALA A 82 -26.63 7.20 4.04
CA ALA A 82 -26.77 5.78 4.33
C ALA A 82 -26.96 4.95 3.04
N GLY A 83 -26.25 3.84 2.95
CA GLY A 83 -26.21 2.97 1.78
C GLY A 83 -25.10 3.29 0.78
N ASP A 84 -24.40 4.42 0.88
CA ASP A 84 -23.26 4.72 0.00
C ASP A 84 -22.10 3.75 0.28
N ARG A 85 -21.50 3.20 -0.79
CA ARG A 85 -20.33 2.34 -0.73
C ARG A 85 -19.08 3.18 -0.76
N VAL A 86 -18.19 2.96 0.22
CA VAL A 86 -17.00 3.80 0.43
C VAL A 86 -15.74 2.99 0.68
N VAL A 87 -14.60 3.62 0.38
CA VAL A 87 -13.28 3.15 0.75
C VAL A 87 -12.51 4.26 1.45
N CYS A 88 -11.72 3.91 2.44
CA CYS A 88 -10.82 4.81 3.16
C CYS A 88 -9.43 4.18 3.28
N ASN A 89 -8.40 4.97 3.00
CA ASN A 89 -6.99 4.58 3.15
C ASN A 89 -6.22 5.70 3.85
N GLY A 90 -5.37 5.39 4.80
CA GLY A 90 -4.47 6.36 5.44
C GLY A 90 -5.18 7.31 6.42
N TRP A 91 -4.92 8.61 6.32
CA TRP A 91 -5.47 9.67 7.18
C TRP A 91 -5.21 9.47 8.68
N GLY A 92 -4.22 8.63 9.03
CA GLY A 92 -3.89 8.31 10.42
C GLY A 92 -4.78 7.23 11.05
N LEU A 93 -5.58 6.50 10.26
CA LEU A 93 -6.30 5.31 10.72
C LEU A 93 -5.32 4.30 11.33
N GLY A 94 -5.64 3.77 12.51
CA GLY A 94 -4.77 2.84 13.24
C GLY A 94 -3.51 3.47 13.86
N GLU A 95 -3.32 4.78 13.73
CA GLU A 95 -2.16 5.53 14.24
C GLU A 95 -2.57 6.60 15.25
N THR A 96 -3.34 7.59 14.80
CA THR A 96 -3.85 8.74 15.57
C THR A 96 -5.37 8.76 15.65
N HIS A 97 -6.05 8.05 14.75
CA HIS A 97 -7.49 7.84 14.71
C HIS A 97 -7.79 6.34 14.77
N LEU A 98 -8.93 5.97 15.38
CA LEU A 98 -9.34 4.57 15.47
C LEU A 98 -9.41 3.95 14.07
N GLY A 99 -8.80 2.77 13.91
CA GLY A 99 -8.62 2.10 12.63
C GLY A 99 -9.78 1.18 12.24
N ALA A 100 -9.49 0.30 11.31
CA ALA A 100 -10.48 -0.43 10.51
C ALA A 100 -10.57 -1.93 10.80
N TYR A 101 -9.80 -2.48 11.72
CA TYR A 101 -10.02 -3.86 12.18
C TYR A 101 -11.14 -3.88 13.21
N ALA A 102 -12.32 -3.48 12.76
CA ALA A 102 -13.52 -3.34 13.55
C ALA A 102 -14.77 -3.41 12.67
N GLU A 103 -15.89 -3.88 13.20
CA GLU A 103 -17.16 -3.94 12.46
C GLU A 103 -17.73 -2.55 12.14
N LYS A 104 -17.30 -1.51 12.88
CA LYS A 104 -17.68 -0.12 12.64
C LYS A 104 -16.47 0.81 12.68
N ALA A 105 -16.50 1.83 11.81
CA ALA A 105 -15.55 2.94 11.82
C ALA A 105 -16.33 4.27 11.75
N ARG A 106 -15.92 5.26 12.55
CA ARG A 106 -16.43 6.64 12.46
C ARG A 106 -15.29 7.54 12.02
N VAL A 107 -15.46 8.23 10.90
CA VAL A 107 -14.42 9.00 10.22
C VAL A 107 -14.97 10.33 9.70
N LYS A 108 -14.07 11.22 9.29
CA LYS A 108 -14.45 12.42 8.55
C LYS A 108 -14.85 12.05 7.13
N GLY A 109 -15.96 12.55 6.65
CA GLY A 109 -16.46 12.28 5.30
C GLY A 109 -15.50 12.73 4.19
N ASP A 110 -14.66 13.73 4.43
CA ASP A 110 -13.60 14.17 3.51
C ASP A 110 -12.46 13.14 3.32
N TRP A 111 -12.38 12.12 4.16
CA TRP A 111 -11.41 11.04 4.00
C TRP A 111 -11.88 9.93 3.06
N LEU A 112 -13.17 9.90 2.79
CA LEU A 112 -13.81 8.82 2.05
C LEU A 112 -13.78 9.07 0.55
N VAL A 113 -13.53 7.99 -0.18
CA VAL A 113 -13.69 7.93 -1.64
C VAL A 113 -14.90 7.03 -1.94
N ARG A 114 -15.73 7.46 -2.91
CA ARG A 114 -16.82 6.62 -3.40
C ARG A 114 -16.24 5.41 -4.11
N LEU A 115 -16.64 4.23 -3.67
CA LEU A 115 -16.19 2.99 -4.29
C LEU A 115 -16.79 2.88 -5.70
N PRO A 116 -15.97 2.73 -6.76
CA PRO A 116 -16.47 2.50 -8.12
C PRO A 116 -17.39 1.27 -8.18
N GLU A 117 -18.46 1.34 -8.96
CA GLU A 117 -19.47 0.27 -9.04
C GLU A 117 -18.87 -1.09 -9.46
N SER A 118 -17.86 -1.05 -10.33
CA SER A 118 -17.15 -2.25 -10.81
C SER A 118 -16.24 -2.92 -9.77
N ILE A 119 -16.01 -2.27 -8.62
CA ILE A 119 -15.14 -2.78 -7.56
C ILE A 119 -15.99 -3.20 -6.36
N SER A 120 -15.93 -4.48 -5.97
CA SER A 120 -16.53 -4.95 -4.72
C SER A 120 -15.75 -4.48 -3.50
N ALA A 121 -16.35 -4.45 -2.30
CA ALA A 121 -15.65 -4.11 -1.07
C ALA A 121 -14.44 -5.04 -0.81
N ARG A 122 -14.59 -6.35 -1.10
CA ARG A 122 -13.49 -7.33 -1.05
C ARG A 122 -12.36 -6.97 -2.02
N SER A 123 -12.69 -6.65 -3.28
CA SER A 123 -11.70 -6.26 -4.28
C SER A 123 -11.04 -4.93 -3.94
N ALA A 124 -11.79 -3.97 -3.36
CA ALA A 124 -11.23 -2.73 -2.87
C ALA A 124 -10.17 -2.97 -1.79
N MET A 125 -10.37 -3.93 -0.91
CA MET A 125 -9.38 -4.26 0.11
C MET A 125 -8.27 -5.19 -0.41
N ALA A 126 -8.51 -5.97 -1.46
CA ALA A 126 -7.44 -6.63 -2.19
C ALA A 126 -6.47 -5.60 -2.82
N ILE A 127 -6.99 -4.52 -3.38
CA ILE A 127 -6.20 -3.35 -3.78
C ILE A 127 -5.58 -2.72 -2.53
N GLY A 128 -6.40 -2.27 -1.59
CA GLY A 128 -6.02 -1.64 -0.33
C GLY A 128 -5.05 -0.48 -0.49
N THR A 129 -4.42 -0.10 0.59
CA THR A 129 -3.38 0.95 0.59
C THR A 129 -2.21 0.58 -0.33
N ALA A 130 -1.83 -0.68 -0.43
CA ALA A 130 -0.71 -1.09 -1.27
C ALA A 130 -0.98 -0.90 -2.77
N GLY A 131 -2.15 -1.33 -3.27
CA GLY A 131 -2.51 -1.16 -4.68
C GLY A 131 -2.81 0.30 -5.03
N TYR A 132 -3.42 1.02 -4.10
CA TYR A 132 -3.62 2.46 -4.23
C TYR A 132 -2.28 3.21 -4.32
N THR A 133 -1.28 2.86 -3.48
CA THR A 133 0.07 3.41 -3.53
C THR A 133 0.76 3.08 -4.86
N ALA A 134 0.60 1.86 -5.37
CA ALA A 134 1.12 1.47 -6.67
C ALA A 134 0.55 2.34 -7.80
N MET A 135 -0.75 2.63 -7.78
CA MET A 135 -1.37 3.52 -8.77
C MET A 135 -0.88 4.96 -8.64
N LEU A 136 -0.70 5.48 -7.42
CA LEU A 136 -0.10 6.81 -7.23
C LEU A 136 1.31 6.88 -7.79
N ALA A 137 2.11 5.82 -7.65
CA ALA A 137 3.45 5.73 -8.24
C ALA A 137 3.38 5.76 -9.78
N VAL A 138 2.46 5.02 -10.38
CA VAL A 138 2.24 5.03 -11.84
C VAL A 138 1.82 6.43 -12.32
N LEU A 139 0.86 7.06 -11.66
CA LEU A 139 0.41 8.41 -11.99
C LEU A 139 1.55 9.44 -11.90
N ALA A 140 2.41 9.33 -10.90
CA ALA A 140 3.57 10.21 -10.75
C ALA A 140 4.59 10.02 -11.89
N LEU A 141 4.86 8.77 -12.29
CA LEU A 141 5.73 8.45 -13.42
C LEU A 141 5.15 8.98 -14.76
N GLU A 142 3.85 8.79 -14.99
CA GLU A 142 3.15 9.33 -16.18
C GLU A 142 3.18 10.87 -16.18
N SER A 143 2.92 11.51 -15.03
CA SER A 143 3.00 12.98 -14.89
C SER A 143 4.40 13.53 -15.13
N HIS A 144 5.45 12.77 -14.79
CA HIS A 144 6.83 13.09 -15.12
C HIS A 144 7.08 12.98 -16.64
N GLY A 145 6.18 12.37 -17.40
CA GLY A 145 6.28 12.18 -18.85
C GLY A 145 6.84 10.83 -19.27
N LEU A 146 6.98 9.86 -18.35
CA LEU A 146 7.39 8.51 -18.73
C LEU A 146 6.34 7.82 -19.61
N LYS A 147 6.83 7.12 -20.66
CA LYS A 147 6.01 6.35 -21.60
C LYS A 147 6.62 4.96 -21.81
N PRO A 148 5.83 3.95 -22.22
CA PRO A 148 6.35 2.60 -22.51
C PRO A 148 7.51 2.57 -23.50
N SER A 149 7.54 3.48 -24.47
CA SER A 149 8.61 3.60 -25.48
C SER A 149 9.95 4.09 -24.92
N HIS A 150 10.00 4.65 -23.72
CA HIS A 150 11.25 5.18 -23.13
C HIS A 150 12.17 4.09 -22.60
N GLY A 151 11.65 2.88 -22.36
CA GLY A 151 12.41 1.73 -21.93
C GLY A 151 11.82 1.02 -20.70
N PRO A 152 12.54 0.05 -20.13
CA PRO A 152 12.05 -0.75 -19.01
C PRO A 152 11.76 0.08 -17.76
N ILE A 153 10.79 -0.41 -16.96
CA ILE A 153 10.49 0.07 -15.61
C ILE A 153 10.86 -1.03 -14.62
N VAL A 154 11.67 -0.71 -13.62
CA VAL A 154 12.01 -1.66 -12.56
C VAL A 154 11.05 -1.54 -11.38
N VAL A 155 10.64 -2.67 -10.79
CA VAL A 155 9.81 -2.73 -9.60
C VAL A 155 10.53 -3.52 -8.52
N THR A 156 10.82 -2.89 -7.37
CA THR A 156 11.44 -3.55 -6.21
C THR A 156 10.39 -4.03 -5.22
N GLY A 157 10.77 -4.97 -4.35
CA GLY A 157 9.78 -5.61 -3.47
C GLY A 157 8.67 -6.29 -4.28
N ALA A 158 9.03 -6.81 -5.45
CA ALA A 158 8.13 -7.21 -6.54
C ALA A 158 7.03 -8.20 -6.11
N ALA A 159 7.35 -9.17 -5.23
CA ALA A 159 6.40 -10.16 -4.74
C ALA A 159 5.56 -9.66 -3.53
N GLY A 160 5.77 -8.43 -3.07
CA GLY A 160 4.96 -7.78 -2.03
C GLY A 160 3.69 -7.14 -2.58
N GLY A 161 2.87 -6.57 -1.69
CA GLY A 161 1.58 -5.99 -2.07
C GLY A 161 1.67 -4.86 -3.09
N VAL A 162 2.54 -3.87 -2.87
CA VAL A 162 2.75 -2.75 -3.81
C VAL A 162 3.36 -3.25 -5.12
N GLY A 163 4.43 -4.06 -5.02
CA GLY A 163 5.16 -4.55 -6.19
C GLY A 163 4.29 -5.39 -7.12
N SER A 164 3.50 -6.32 -6.59
CA SER A 164 2.61 -7.18 -7.38
C SER A 164 1.57 -6.38 -8.15
N VAL A 165 0.93 -5.40 -7.50
CA VAL A 165 -0.06 -4.55 -8.16
C VAL A 165 0.60 -3.59 -9.16
N ALA A 166 1.77 -3.02 -8.83
CA ALA A 166 2.52 -2.16 -9.76
C ALA A 166 2.89 -2.92 -11.05
N ILE A 167 3.37 -4.16 -10.94
CA ILE A 167 3.69 -5.00 -12.11
C ILE A 167 2.45 -5.23 -12.96
N ALA A 168 1.32 -5.62 -12.35
CA ALA A 168 0.08 -5.87 -13.07
C ALA A 168 -0.42 -4.64 -13.84
N ILE A 169 -0.41 -3.46 -13.20
CA ILE A 169 -0.83 -2.20 -13.83
C ILE A 169 0.14 -1.80 -14.95
N LEU A 170 1.44 -1.75 -14.68
CA LEU A 170 2.46 -1.33 -15.65
C LEU A 170 2.47 -2.25 -16.88
N SER A 171 2.34 -3.56 -16.68
CA SER A 171 2.24 -4.53 -17.77
C SER A 171 1.01 -4.27 -18.64
N LYS A 172 -0.17 -4.05 -18.02
CA LYS A 172 -1.39 -3.72 -18.76
C LYS A 172 -1.28 -2.42 -19.56
N LEU A 173 -0.54 -1.44 -19.03
CA LEU A 173 -0.26 -0.17 -19.71
C LEU A 173 0.83 -0.29 -20.79
N GLY A 174 1.35 -1.49 -21.05
CA GLY A 174 2.31 -1.76 -22.12
C GLY A 174 3.78 -1.48 -21.78
N TYR A 175 4.11 -1.30 -20.50
CA TYR A 175 5.50 -1.14 -20.09
C TYR A 175 6.24 -2.50 -20.08
N HIS A 176 7.51 -2.48 -20.44
CA HIS A 176 8.45 -3.57 -20.19
C HIS A 176 8.85 -3.55 -18.70
N VAL A 177 8.36 -4.51 -17.92
CA VAL A 177 8.54 -4.51 -16.46
C VAL A 177 9.66 -5.47 -16.05
N ILE A 178 10.64 -4.95 -15.31
CA ILE A 178 11.69 -5.72 -14.63
C ILE A 178 11.33 -5.85 -13.16
N ALA A 179 11.09 -7.07 -12.69
CA ALA A 179 10.74 -7.36 -11.30
C ALA A 179 11.98 -7.76 -10.49
N SER A 180 12.28 -7.04 -9.40
CA SER A 180 13.40 -7.37 -8.50
C SER A 180 12.88 -8.12 -7.26
N THR A 181 13.34 -9.35 -7.05
CA THR A 181 12.97 -10.20 -5.91
C THR A 181 14.17 -10.93 -5.31
N GLY A 182 14.14 -11.22 -4.02
CA GLY A 182 15.11 -12.08 -3.36
C GLY A 182 14.67 -13.55 -3.27
N ARG A 183 13.54 -13.89 -3.90
CA ARG A 183 12.98 -15.25 -3.90
C ARG A 183 12.83 -15.74 -5.33
N ALA A 184 13.79 -16.56 -5.78
CA ALA A 184 13.77 -17.16 -7.12
C ALA A 184 12.50 -17.99 -7.38
N SER A 185 11.91 -18.59 -6.34
CA SER A 185 10.63 -19.31 -6.40
C SER A 185 9.43 -18.47 -6.81
N GLU A 186 9.53 -17.14 -6.76
CA GLU A 186 8.45 -16.22 -7.18
C GLU A 186 8.51 -15.85 -8.67
N THR A 187 9.47 -16.39 -9.44
CA THR A 187 9.68 -16.01 -10.85
C THR A 187 8.43 -16.24 -11.69
N ASP A 188 7.80 -17.40 -11.61
CA ASP A 188 6.61 -17.73 -12.41
C ASP A 188 5.42 -16.88 -12.00
N TYR A 189 5.24 -16.63 -10.71
CA TYR A 189 4.24 -15.72 -10.19
C TYR A 189 4.41 -14.29 -10.74
N LEU A 190 5.63 -13.75 -10.71
CA LEU A 190 5.91 -12.40 -11.21
C LEU A 190 5.72 -12.31 -12.73
N LYS A 191 6.10 -13.33 -13.48
CA LYS A 191 5.83 -13.43 -14.92
C LYS A 191 4.33 -13.53 -15.21
N GLY A 192 3.56 -14.28 -14.41
CA GLY A 192 2.09 -14.34 -14.49
C GLY A 192 1.42 -12.99 -14.31
N LEU A 193 1.97 -12.14 -13.44
CA LEU A 193 1.53 -10.75 -13.27
C LEU A 193 1.86 -9.85 -14.47
N GLY A 194 2.82 -10.25 -15.31
CA GLY A 194 3.25 -9.53 -16.50
C GLY A 194 4.66 -8.95 -16.42
N ALA A 195 5.50 -9.39 -15.47
CA ALA A 195 6.92 -9.05 -15.51
C ALA A 195 7.57 -9.69 -16.72
N THR A 196 8.27 -8.88 -17.52
CA THR A 196 9.00 -9.34 -18.72
C THR A 196 10.34 -9.96 -18.32
N GLU A 197 10.95 -9.42 -17.28
CA GLU A 197 12.24 -9.88 -16.73
C GLU A 197 12.14 -9.97 -15.20
N VAL A 198 12.84 -10.94 -14.61
CA VAL A 198 13.00 -11.07 -13.15
C VAL A 198 14.48 -11.06 -12.84
N ILE A 199 14.90 -10.19 -11.92
CA ILE A 199 16.28 -10.06 -11.46
C ILE A 199 16.39 -10.38 -9.97
N ASP A 200 17.57 -10.88 -9.56
CA ASP A 200 17.86 -11.06 -8.14
C ASP A 200 18.06 -9.69 -7.46
N ARG A 201 17.40 -9.46 -6.32
CA ARG A 201 17.58 -8.24 -5.52
C ARG A 201 19.03 -7.98 -5.11
N ASN A 202 19.85 -9.03 -5.06
CA ASN A 202 21.27 -8.91 -4.71
C ASN A 202 22.07 -8.10 -5.73
N GLU A 203 21.58 -7.97 -6.98
CA GLU A 203 22.14 -7.06 -7.98
C GLU A 203 22.10 -5.59 -7.54
N LEU A 204 21.22 -5.27 -6.59
CA LEU A 204 20.97 -3.91 -6.07
C LEU A 204 21.44 -3.73 -4.61
N SER A 205 22.21 -4.67 -4.06
CA SER A 205 22.60 -4.71 -2.64
C SER A 205 23.98 -4.10 -2.34
N ALA A 206 24.85 -4.02 -3.35
CA ALA A 206 26.17 -3.40 -3.18
C ALA A 206 26.07 -1.87 -3.04
N PRO A 207 27.04 -1.19 -2.41
CA PRO A 207 27.09 0.27 -2.38
C PRO A 207 26.97 0.87 -3.79
N ALA A 208 26.07 1.84 -3.94
CA ALA A 208 25.78 2.44 -5.24
C ALA A 208 26.97 3.23 -5.77
N LYS A 209 27.30 3.05 -7.07
CA LYS A 209 28.23 3.92 -7.76
C LYS A 209 27.57 5.28 -8.00
N PRO A 210 28.31 6.40 -8.04
CA PRO A 210 27.78 7.72 -8.39
C PRO A 210 26.96 7.72 -9.69
N LEU A 211 27.46 7.00 -10.72
CA LEU A 211 26.80 6.73 -11.99
C LEU A 211 27.14 5.32 -12.43
N ALA A 212 26.16 4.45 -12.54
CA ALA A 212 26.30 3.12 -13.09
C ALA A 212 25.83 3.08 -14.56
N LYS A 213 25.97 1.93 -15.22
CA LYS A 213 25.42 1.71 -16.57
C LYS A 213 23.89 1.87 -16.54
N GLU A 214 23.36 2.66 -17.45
CA GLU A 214 21.92 2.85 -17.60
C GLU A 214 21.19 1.54 -17.94
N ARG A 215 20.09 1.25 -17.22
CA ARG A 215 19.28 0.03 -17.41
C ARG A 215 17.82 0.33 -17.71
N TRP A 216 17.17 1.16 -16.91
CA TRP A 216 15.73 1.42 -16.94
C TRP A 216 15.41 2.91 -17.10
N ALA A 217 14.26 3.19 -17.71
CA ALA A 217 13.75 4.55 -17.84
C ALA A 217 13.12 5.07 -16.54
N GLY A 218 12.65 4.16 -15.67
CA GLY A 218 12.05 4.52 -14.40
C GLY A 218 11.85 3.31 -13.50
N GLY A 219 11.23 3.54 -12.35
CA GLY A 219 10.94 2.47 -11.41
C GLY A 219 9.95 2.82 -10.32
N VAL A 220 9.44 1.77 -9.66
CA VAL A 220 8.65 1.84 -8.44
C VAL A 220 9.42 1.14 -7.34
N ASP A 221 9.78 1.88 -6.29
CA ASP A 221 10.56 1.37 -5.17
C ASP A 221 9.76 1.34 -3.86
N SER A 222 9.72 0.18 -3.24
CA SER A 222 9.15 -0.05 -1.91
C SER A 222 10.19 -0.47 -0.87
N VAL A 223 11.47 -0.49 -1.22
CA VAL A 223 12.57 -1.04 -0.41
C VAL A 223 13.39 0.04 0.27
N GLY A 224 13.75 1.11 -0.45
CA GLY A 224 14.55 2.21 0.09
C GLY A 224 16.04 1.89 0.19
N SER A 225 16.78 2.70 0.95
CA SER A 225 18.21 2.58 1.28
C SER A 225 19.10 2.30 0.06
N THR A 226 20.06 1.38 0.17
CA THR A 226 21.00 0.99 -0.90
C THR A 226 20.30 0.54 -2.19
N THR A 227 19.15 -0.13 -2.09
CA THR A 227 18.37 -0.53 -3.26
C THR A 227 17.92 0.69 -4.06
N LEU A 228 17.29 1.67 -3.42
CA LEU A 228 16.87 2.91 -4.06
C LEU A 228 18.06 3.69 -4.64
N ALA A 229 19.19 3.73 -3.94
CA ALA A 229 20.42 4.36 -4.41
C ALA A 229 20.92 3.72 -5.72
N ASN A 230 20.91 2.39 -5.82
CA ASN A 230 21.26 1.67 -7.05
C ASN A 230 20.25 1.92 -8.18
N LEU A 231 18.96 1.96 -7.86
CA LEU A 231 17.94 2.30 -8.87
C LEU A 231 18.23 3.66 -9.52
N LEU A 232 18.45 4.68 -8.70
CA LEU A 232 18.74 6.04 -9.17
C LEU A 232 20.05 6.10 -9.98
N SER A 233 21.10 5.42 -9.52
CA SER A 233 22.39 5.33 -10.20
C SER A 233 22.32 4.68 -11.59
N MET A 234 21.41 3.73 -11.79
CA MET A 234 21.20 2.98 -13.03
C MET A 234 20.06 3.54 -13.90
N THR A 235 19.40 4.61 -13.47
CA THR A 235 18.32 5.24 -14.23
C THR A 235 18.89 6.00 -15.42
N ARG A 236 18.21 5.86 -16.57
CA ARG A 236 18.55 6.53 -17.84
C ARG A 236 18.38 8.04 -17.73
N TYR A 237 19.00 8.75 -18.66
CA TYR A 237 18.87 10.20 -18.79
C TYR A 237 17.40 10.63 -18.75
N ARG A 238 17.06 11.59 -17.87
CA ARG A 238 15.72 12.13 -17.61
C ARG A 238 14.68 11.11 -17.15
N GLY A 239 15.11 9.96 -16.64
CA GLY A 239 14.21 8.99 -16.01
C GLY A 239 13.79 9.37 -14.61
N ALA A 240 12.87 8.59 -13.99
CA ALA A 240 12.36 8.86 -12.66
C ALA A 240 12.11 7.57 -11.86
N ILE A 241 12.35 7.64 -10.54
CA ILE A 241 12.01 6.57 -9.60
C ILE A 241 10.95 7.09 -8.63
N ALA A 242 9.81 6.40 -8.58
CA ALA A 242 8.75 6.63 -7.60
C ALA A 242 9.04 5.80 -6.33
N ALA A 243 9.35 6.47 -5.23
CA ALA A 243 9.69 5.85 -3.96
C ALA A 243 8.51 5.92 -3.00
N CYS A 244 8.03 4.77 -2.52
CA CYS A 244 6.85 4.64 -1.66
C CYS A 244 7.07 3.79 -0.41
N GLY A 245 8.28 3.25 -0.20
CA GLY A 245 8.56 2.39 0.95
C GLY A 245 10.02 2.46 1.41
N LEU A 246 10.26 1.90 2.59
CA LEU A 246 11.55 1.96 3.31
C LEU A 246 11.83 0.64 4.04
N ALA A 247 11.47 -0.50 3.42
CA ALA A 247 11.57 -1.81 4.07
C ALA A 247 13.01 -2.21 4.45
N ALA A 248 14.03 -1.72 3.71
CA ALA A 248 15.44 -1.96 4.01
C ALA A 248 16.11 -0.80 4.79
N GLY A 249 15.47 0.36 4.89
CA GLY A 249 16.01 1.50 5.63
C GLY A 249 15.48 2.85 5.13
N MET A 250 15.71 3.90 5.93
CA MET A 250 15.25 5.27 5.67
C MET A 250 16.33 6.15 5.02
N ASP A 251 17.57 5.68 5.02
CA ASP A 251 18.72 6.37 4.44
C ASP A 251 18.70 6.30 2.91
N LEU A 252 19.41 7.21 2.27
CA LEU A 252 19.61 7.22 0.82
C LEU A 252 21.11 7.47 0.51
N PRO A 253 21.93 6.41 0.51
CA PRO A 253 23.39 6.54 0.36
C PRO A 253 23.80 6.70 -1.11
N ILE A 254 23.56 7.87 -1.69
CA ILE A 254 23.91 8.21 -3.08
C ILE A 254 24.49 9.62 -3.18
N SER A 255 25.32 9.85 -4.21
CA SER A 255 25.77 11.19 -4.57
C SER A 255 24.70 11.94 -5.39
N VAL A 256 24.89 13.25 -5.58
CA VAL A 256 24.00 14.07 -6.42
C VAL A 256 24.19 13.83 -7.93
N ALA A 257 25.16 13.00 -8.33
CA ALA A 257 25.55 12.81 -9.73
C ALA A 257 24.38 12.36 -10.65
N PRO A 258 23.52 11.41 -10.31
CA PRO A 258 22.38 11.05 -11.15
C PRO A 258 21.42 12.21 -11.40
N PHE A 259 21.21 13.03 -10.40
CA PHE A 259 20.30 14.19 -10.47
C PHE A 259 20.86 15.28 -11.41
N ILE A 260 22.15 15.64 -11.23
CA ILE A 260 22.78 16.74 -11.96
C ILE A 260 23.18 16.30 -13.38
N LEU A 261 23.79 15.12 -13.54
CA LEU A 261 24.43 14.71 -14.79
C LEU A 261 23.47 13.94 -15.72
N ARG A 262 22.40 13.36 -15.19
CA ARG A 262 21.38 12.64 -15.98
C ARG A 262 19.97 13.23 -15.83
N GLY A 263 19.78 14.26 -15.00
CA GLY A 263 18.45 14.82 -14.75
C GLY A 263 17.46 13.79 -14.21
N VAL A 264 17.93 12.78 -13.47
CA VAL A 264 17.07 11.77 -12.84
C VAL A 264 16.22 12.44 -11.77
N CYS A 265 14.96 12.04 -11.67
CA CYS A 265 14.04 12.51 -10.63
C CYS A 265 13.74 11.41 -9.62
N LEU A 266 13.72 11.79 -8.34
CA LEU A 266 13.18 10.99 -7.26
C LEU A 266 11.80 11.55 -6.89
N LEU A 267 10.74 10.74 -7.09
CA LEU A 267 9.36 11.12 -6.86
C LEU A 267 8.88 10.46 -5.57
N GLY A 268 8.63 11.25 -4.53
CA GLY A 268 8.07 10.76 -3.27
C GLY A 268 6.58 10.47 -3.41
N ILE A 269 6.15 9.29 -2.95
CA ILE A 269 4.76 8.84 -3.01
C ILE A 269 4.20 8.73 -1.60
N ASP A 270 3.42 9.72 -1.19
CA ASP A 270 2.65 9.67 0.06
C ASP A 270 1.20 9.23 -0.21
N SER A 271 0.84 8.07 0.30
CA SER A 271 -0.53 7.54 0.25
C SER A 271 -1.34 7.84 1.51
N VAL A 272 -0.70 8.38 2.57
CA VAL A 272 -1.37 8.64 3.87
C VAL A 272 -2.15 9.95 3.85
N MET A 273 -1.49 11.03 3.46
CA MET A 273 -2.08 12.38 3.43
C MET A 273 -2.33 12.90 2.00
N CYS A 274 -2.27 12.01 1.02
CA CYS A 274 -2.53 12.34 -0.39
C CYS A 274 -3.87 13.08 -0.55
N PRO A 275 -3.94 14.20 -1.29
CA PRO A 275 -5.16 14.96 -1.53
C PRO A 275 -6.28 14.13 -2.14
N LEU A 276 -7.53 14.46 -1.79
CA LEU A 276 -8.71 13.69 -2.18
C LEU A 276 -8.85 13.55 -3.70
N GLU A 277 -8.57 14.62 -4.44
CA GLU A 277 -8.66 14.64 -5.92
C GLU A 277 -7.74 13.59 -6.55
N LEU A 278 -6.52 13.45 -6.06
CA LEU A 278 -5.59 12.43 -6.53
C LEU A 278 -6.03 11.02 -6.13
N ARG A 279 -6.66 10.86 -4.95
CA ARG A 279 -7.24 9.58 -4.53
C ARG A 279 -8.36 9.15 -5.47
N GLU A 280 -9.27 10.06 -5.80
CA GLU A 280 -10.39 9.80 -6.71
C GLU A 280 -9.87 9.41 -8.11
N VAL A 281 -8.85 10.10 -8.62
CA VAL A 281 -8.17 9.73 -9.88
C VAL A 281 -7.56 8.33 -9.78
N ALA A 282 -6.83 8.03 -8.70
CA ALA A 282 -6.19 6.72 -8.52
C ALA A 282 -7.23 5.59 -8.45
N TRP A 283 -8.29 5.75 -7.67
CA TRP A 283 -9.36 4.73 -7.56
C TRP A 283 -10.12 4.55 -8.87
N LYS A 284 -10.35 5.63 -9.63
CA LYS A 284 -10.91 5.54 -10.99
C LYS A 284 -9.99 4.77 -11.93
N ARG A 285 -8.68 5.05 -11.94
CA ARG A 285 -7.69 4.34 -12.76
C ARG A 285 -7.58 2.86 -12.37
N LEU A 286 -7.60 2.54 -11.07
CA LEU A 286 -7.61 1.16 -10.58
C LEU A 286 -8.80 0.36 -11.10
N SER A 287 -9.96 0.97 -11.29
CA SER A 287 -11.14 0.30 -11.82
C SER A 287 -11.03 -0.08 -13.32
N THR A 288 -10.10 0.52 -14.04
CA THR A 288 -9.86 0.27 -15.48
C THR A 288 -8.53 -0.40 -15.77
N ASP A 289 -7.49 -0.07 -15.02
CA ASP A 289 -6.11 -0.43 -15.34
C ASP A 289 -5.59 -1.64 -14.55
N LEU A 290 -6.37 -2.15 -13.60
CA LEU A 290 -6.06 -3.38 -12.87
C LEU A 290 -7.05 -4.49 -13.23
N GLU A 291 -6.53 -5.60 -13.74
CA GLU A 291 -7.35 -6.75 -14.10
C GLU A 291 -7.82 -7.52 -12.85
N SER A 292 -9.14 -7.73 -12.73
CA SER A 292 -9.73 -8.43 -11.58
C SER A 292 -9.23 -9.88 -11.43
N ALA A 293 -8.91 -10.56 -12.53
CA ALA A 293 -8.33 -11.90 -12.51
C ALA A 293 -6.97 -11.90 -11.81
N LYS A 294 -6.05 -11.00 -12.19
CA LYS A 294 -4.74 -10.85 -11.56
C LYS A 294 -4.85 -10.45 -10.09
N LEU A 295 -5.81 -9.56 -9.76
CA LEU A 295 -6.06 -9.18 -8.37
C LEU A 295 -6.53 -10.37 -7.52
N SER A 296 -7.39 -11.23 -8.06
CA SER A 296 -7.85 -12.45 -7.37
C SER A 296 -6.70 -13.43 -7.10
N GLU A 297 -5.80 -13.61 -8.06
CA GLU A 297 -4.65 -14.50 -7.99
C GLU A 297 -3.66 -14.14 -6.87
N ILE A 298 -3.52 -12.84 -6.60
CA ILE A 298 -2.60 -12.33 -5.57
C ILE A 298 -3.24 -12.24 -4.18
N THR A 299 -4.54 -12.54 -4.02
CA THR A 299 -5.31 -12.22 -2.82
C THR A 299 -5.59 -13.46 -1.98
N HIS A 300 -5.19 -13.41 -0.70
CA HIS A 300 -5.53 -14.39 0.34
C HIS A 300 -6.51 -13.76 1.34
N GLU A 301 -7.45 -14.56 1.82
CA GLU A 301 -8.48 -14.10 2.76
C GLU A 301 -8.23 -14.68 4.16
N ILE A 302 -8.41 -13.85 5.19
CA ILE A 302 -8.38 -14.25 6.60
C ILE A 302 -9.55 -13.61 7.37
N GLY A 303 -9.87 -14.17 8.54
CA GLY A 303 -10.78 -13.57 9.49
C GLY A 303 -10.12 -12.48 10.36
N LEU A 304 -10.95 -11.71 11.04
CA LEU A 304 -10.49 -10.65 11.96
C LEU A 304 -9.62 -11.20 13.09
N ASP A 305 -9.94 -12.38 13.63
CA ASP A 305 -9.23 -13.07 14.69
C ASP A 305 -7.83 -13.58 14.30
N GLU A 306 -7.56 -13.74 12.99
CA GLU A 306 -6.27 -14.18 12.47
C GLU A 306 -5.26 -13.04 12.26
N VAL A 307 -5.70 -11.77 12.31
CA VAL A 307 -4.90 -10.57 11.96
C VAL A 307 -3.61 -10.48 12.76
N ILE A 308 -3.66 -10.74 14.08
CA ILE A 308 -2.49 -10.62 14.97
C ILE A 308 -1.40 -11.61 14.55
N GLY A 309 -1.77 -12.88 14.30
CA GLY A 309 -0.84 -13.89 13.81
C GLY A 309 -0.31 -13.61 12.41
N ALA A 310 -1.16 -13.11 11.52
CA ALA A 310 -0.78 -12.71 10.17
C ALA A 310 0.20 -11.51 10.15
N GLY A 311 0.09 -10.59 11.13
CA GLY A 311 1.00 -9.48 11.33
C GLY A 311 2.46 -9.90 11.51
N ALA A 312 2.72 -11.00 12.21
CA ALA A 312 4.07 -11.53 12.35
C ALA A 312 4.61 -12.12 11.02
N ARG A 313 3.75 -12.81 10.26
CA ARG A 313 4.14 -13.41 8.97
C ARG A 313 4.50 -12.38 7.91
N ILE A 314 3.75 -11.26 7.83
CA ILE A 314 4.07 -10.21 6.84
C ILE A 314 5.41 -9.54 7.14
N LEU A 315 5.76 -9.32 8.41
CA LEU A 315 7.04 -8.76 8.81
C LEU A 315 8.22 -9.72 8.57
N ALA A 316 7.97 -11.02 8.62
CA ALA A 316 8.95 -12.04 8.29
C ALA A 316 9.16 -12.22 6.76
N GLY A 317 8.46 -11.45 5.92
CA GLY A 317 8.53 -11.56 4.44
C GLY A 317 7.92 -12.86 3.90
N GLN A 318 7.07 -13.52 4.67
CA GLN A 318 6.45 -14.81 4.31
C GLN A 318 5.12 -14.65 3.55
N VAL A 319 4.70 -13.42 3.33
CA VAL A 319 3.46 -13.11 2.60
C VAL A 319 3.80 -12.75 1.15
N ARG A 320 3.10 -13.39 0.22
CA ARG A 320 3.08 -13.05 -1.20
C ARG A 320 1.76 -12.33 -1.52
N GLY A 321 1.84 -11.28 -2.34
CA GLY A 321 0.63 -10.55 -2.78
C GLY A 321 -0.08 -9.82 -1.65
N ARG A 322 -1.39 -10.08 -1.50
CA ARG A 322 -2.30 -9.36 -0.61
C ARG A 322 -3.01 -10.27 0.38
N ILE A 323 -3.22 -9.78 1.57
CA ILE A 323 -4.12 -10.40 2.56
C ILE A 323 -5.29 -9.44 2.77
N VAL A 324 -6.51 -9.90 2.47
CA VAL A 324 -7.75 -9.21 2.83
C VAL A 324 -8.30 -9.78 4.14
N VAL A 325 -8.89 -8.92 4.95
CA VAL A 325 -9.46 -9.28 6.24
C VAL A 325 -10.98 -9.14 6.14
N LYS A 326 -11.69 -10.25 6.26
CA LYS A 326 -13.15 -10.24 6.37
C LYS A 326 -13.54 -9.75 7.76
N ILE A 327 -14.35 -8.70 7.83
CA ILE A 327 -14.79 -8.09 9.07
C ILE A 327 -16.20 -8.54 9.42
N SER A 328 -17.13 -8.46 8.48
CA SER A 328 -18.54 -8.83 8.67
C SER A 328 -19.11 -9.64 7.49
#